data_5243eed9061a2d50b2b97c6f71300f22
#
_entry.id   5243eed9061a2d50b2b97c6f71300f22
#
_cell.length_a   1.000
_cell.length_b   1.000
_cell.length_c   1.000
_cell.angle_alpha   90.00
_cell.angle_beta   90.00
_cell.angle_gamma   90.00
#
_symmetry.space_group_name_H-M   'P 1'
#
loop_
_entity.id
_entity.type
_entity.pdbx_description
1 polymer ?
#
loop_
_entity_poly.entity_id
_entity_poly.type
_entity_poly.pdbx_seq_one_letter_code
_entity_poly.pdbx_strand_id
1 'polypeptide(L)'
;GGAGGVGGDGGAGGPGNQAFNAGAGGAGGHGGDPGAGGAGGTGGAGSTIGAHGAAGASPTSGGNGGAGGNGAHFSSGGKAGGNGGAGGAGGLVGNGGAGGAGGNGAPGAPPSGGDPNGGGGGAGGAGGKGGDGGAQAGDGGAGGAGGKGGNGGNGATGATGLNGLGAGADGTDGGKGGNGGAGGGGGAGGQGGKALAATHQDGSMGAGGAGGNGGAGGMGGDGGNGAKGTFDNGGDGVGGNGGNGGSRGIGGAGGIGGAGSTAGADGARGATPTSGGNGGTGGNGANATVAGGAGGAGGKGGNGGLVGNGGAGGKGGDGMAGVAGSSPTTAGESGTSGQNGGAGGAGGAGGRGGDFGGDGGTGGAGGNGADGGAGGNGANGANATTPGAKGGDGGHGGPGAQGGNGGQGGPGGLAGNLFGQNGIQGVGGSGGKGGAGGLAGDGGNGANGNFAFGDGNGGHGGNGGNPGAGGQGGSGGAGSTPGAKGAHGFTPTSGGDGGDGGNGGNSQVVGGNGGDGGNGGNGGSAGTGGNGGRGGDGAFGGMSANATNPGENGPNGNPGGNGGAGGAGGAGLNGGNGGAGGNGGLGGFGGNGAAGANGVAVGAPGQPGGAGGHGGAGGNGGAGGNGGQGV
;
A
#
# COMPACT_ATOMS: atom_id res chain seq x y z
N GLY A 1 -49.52 -66.77 47.92
CA GLY A 1 -49.54 -65.34 47.71
C GLY A 1 -49.46 -65.00 46.27
N GLY A 2 -50.02 -63.90 45.86
CA GLY A 2 -49.86 -63.38 44.51
C GLY A 2 -48.45 -62.86 44.27
N ALA A 3 -47.94 -62.96 43.07
CA ALA A 3 -46.63 -62.39 42.69
C ALA A 3 -46.70 -60.86 42.77
N GLY A 4 -45.62 -60.25 43.23
CA GLY A 4 -45.46 -58.79 43.15
C GLY A 4 -45.39 -58.31 41.72
N GLY A 5 -45.82 -57.06 41.51
CA GLY A 5 -45.64 -56.43 40.18
C GLY A 5 -44.21 -55.94 39.95
N VAL A 6 -43.78 -55.90 38.72
CA VAL A 6 -42.48 -55.33 38.33
C VAL A 6 -42.52 -53.81 38.50
N GLY A 7 -41.41 -53.23 38.87
CA GLY A 7 -41.27 -51.75 38.90
C GLY A 7 -41.29 -51.17 37.46
N GLY A 8 -41.91 -50.04 37.31
CA GLY A 8 -41.91 -49.31 36.03
C GLY A 8 -40.58 -48.60 35.80
N ASP A 9 -40.18 -48.54 34.55
CA ASP A 9 -38.97 -47.80 34.15
C ASP A 9 -39.10 -46.29 34.38
N GLY A 10 -38.01 -45.65 34.73
CA GLY A 10 -37.95 -44.19 34.86
C GLY A 10 -38.05 -43.52 33.48
N GLY A 11 -38.77 -42.42 33.40
CA GLY A 11 -38.89 -41.65 32.18
C GLY A 11 -37.54 -41.01 31.79
N ALA A 12 -37.26 -40.91 30.51
CA ALA A 12 -36.07 -40.20 30.02
C ALA A 12 -36.14 -38.69 30.33
N GLY A 13 -35.04 -38.09 30.69
CA GLY A 13 -34.90 -36.65 30.81
C GLY A 13 -35.10 -35.94 29.49
N GLY A 14 -35.78 -34.80 29.51
CA GLY A 14 -35.95 -33.98 28.30
C GLY A 14 -34.66 -33.36 27.84
N PRO A 15 -34.49 -33.14 26.52
CA PRO A 15 -33.31 -32.49 25.98
C PRO A 15 -33.22 -31.05 26.48
N GLY A 16 -31.96 -30.55 26.62
CA GLY A 16 -31.69 -29.16 26.96
C GLY A 16 -32.22 -28.19 25.92
N ASN A 17 -32.53 -26.97 26.31
CA ASN A 17 -33.00 -25.92 25.43
C ASN A 17 -32.14 -24.68 25.62
N GLN A 18 -31.74 -24.04 24.53
CA GLN A 18 -30.90 -22.82 24.56
C GLN A 18 -31.50 -21.67 25.36
N ALA A 19 -32.82 -21.60 25.48
CA ALA A 19 -33.54 -20.54 26.18
C ALA A 19 -33.67 -20.76 27.69
N PHE A 20 -33.47 -21.98 28.16
CA PHE A 20 -33.69 -22.36 29.57
C PHE A 20 -32.53 -23.18 30.14
N ASN A 21 -32.25 -22.99 31.40
CA ASN A 21 -31.30 -23.76 32.21
C ASN A 21 -29.91 -23.91 31.56
N ALA A 22 -29.42 -22.85 30.96
CA ALA A 22 -28.15 -22.83 30.25
C ALA A 22 -27.99 -24.00 29.25
N GLY A 23 -29.09 -24.50 28.71
CA GLY A 23 -29.10 -25.59 27.74
C GLY A 23 -28.89 -26.98 28.36
N ALA A 24 -28.87 -27.13 29.67
CA ALA A 24 -28.66 -28.43 30.30
C ALA A 24 -29.83 -29.40 30.03
N GLY A 25 -29.51 -30.68 29.78
CA GLY A 25 -30.49 -31.73 29.67
C GLY A 25 -31.12 -32.09 31.03
N GLY A 26 -32.37 -32.48 31.01
CA GLY A 26 -33.09 -32.94 32.22
C GLY A 26 -32.52 -34.26 32.72
N ALA A 27 -32.58 -34.49 34.04
CA ALA A 27 -32.23 -35.79 34.61
C ALA A 27 -33.28 -36.83 34.23
N GLY A 28 -32.87 -38.06 34.08
CA GLY A 28 -33.76 -39.21 33.95
C GLY A 28 -34.48 -39.53 35.25
N GLY A 29 -35.68 -39.98 35.15
CA GLY A 29 -36.45 -40.45 36.30
C GLY A 29 -35.88 -41.73 36.89
N HIS A 30 -36.06 -41.92 38.16
CA HIS A 30 -35.66 -43.16 38.82
C HIS A 30 -36.59 -44.29 38.40
N GLY A 31 -36.07 -45.53 38.33
CA GLY A 31 -36.86 -46.75 38.19
C GLY A 31 -37.66 -47.05 39.43
N GLY A 32 -38.82 -47.61 39.26
CA GLY A 32 -39.65 -48.05 40.38
C GLY A 32 -39.16 -49.34 40.99
N ASP A 33 -39.40 -49.47 42.30
CA ASP A 33 -39.08 -50.71 42.98
C ASP A 33 -40.10 -51.79 42.65
N PRO A 34 -39.66 -53.09 42.57
CA PRO A 34 -40.57 -54.20 42.39
C PRO A 34 -41.46 -54.37 43.66
N GLY A 35 -42.73 -54.71 43.48
CA GLY A 35 -43.64 -55.02 44.57
C GLY A 35 -43.24 -56.35 45.21
N ALA A 36 -43.33 -56.38 46.53
CA ALA A 36 -43.15 -57.63 47.27
C ALA A 36 -44.23 -58.65 46.90
N GLY A 37 -43.91 -59.89 46.81
CA GLY A 37 -44.86 -60.96 46.68
C GLY A 37 -45.76 -61.07 47.95
N GLY A 38 -47.02 -61.29 47.74
CA GLY A 38 -47.98 -61.45 48.88
C GLY A 38 -47.60 -62.61 49.76
N ALA A 39 -47.85 -62.43 51.08
CA ALA A 39 -47.65 -63.51 52.00
C ALA A 39 -48.54 -64.71 51.66
N GLY A 40 -48.05 -65.89 51.86
CA GLY A 40 -48.83 -67.12 51.75
C GLY A 40 -49.92 -67.15 52.82
N GLY A 41 -51.10 -67.60 52.47
CA GLY A 41 -52.17 -67.78 53.46
C GLY A 41 -51.81 -68.78 54.58
N THR A 42 -52.25 -68.52 55.77
CA THR A 42 -52.05 -69.47 56.87
C THR A 42 -52.86 -70.75 56.66
N GLY A 43 -52.25 -71.90 56.94
CA GLY A 43 -52.96 -73.17 56.88
C GLY A 43 -54.13 -73.19 57.90
N GLY A 44 -55.27 -73.73 57.49
CA GLY A 44 -56.42 -73.85 58.34
C GLY A 44 -56.17 -74.75 59.56
N ALA A 45 -56.80 -74.39 60.71
CA ALA A 45 -56.72 -75.23 61.88
C ALA A 45 -57.63 -76.43 61.77
N GLY A 46 -57.08 -77.59 62.09
CA GLY A 46 -57.81 -78.86 62.10
C GLY A 46 -57.00 -79.94 62.84
N SER A 47 -57.35 -81.19 62.72
CA SER A 47 -56.63 -82.32 63.39
C SER A 47 -55.17 -82.37 62.96
N THR A 48 -54.88 -81.85 61.85
CA THR A 48 -53.53 -81.52 61.39
C THR A 48 -53.58 -80.07 60.85
N ILE A 49 -52.58 -79.34 61.20
CA ILE A 49 -52.46 -77.95 60.69
C ILE A 49 -52.17 -78.03 59.19
N GLY A 50 -53.05 -77.38 58.42
CA GLY A 50 -52.81 -77.27 56.98
C GLY A 50 -51.48 -76.51 56.64
N ALA A 51 -50.85 -76.94 55.65
CA ALA A 51 -49.61 -76.23 55.24
C ALA A 51 -49.87 -74.81 54.85
N HIS A 52 -48.95 -73.96 55.23
CA HIS A 52 -49.03 -72.53 54.83
C HIS A 52 -48.89 -72.47 53.32
N GLY A 53 -49.68 -71.60 52.73
CA GLY A 53 -49.47 -71.23 51.29
C GLY A 53 -48.12 -70.68 51.09
N ALA A 54 -47.52 -70.97 49.94
CA ALA A 54 -46.28 -70.34 49.59
C ALA A 54 -46.42 -68.81 49.39
N ALA A 55 -45.48 -68.09 49.85
CA ALA A 55 -45.41 -66.67 49.54
C ALA A 55 -45.34 -66.44 48.01
N GLY A 56 -45.97 -65.40 47.55
CA GLY A 56 -45.85 -65.00 46.13
C GLY A 56 -44.43 -64.65 45.80
N ALA A 57 -44.05 -64.91 44.57
CA ALA A 57 -42.73 -64.55 44.09
C ALA A 57 -42.60 -63.00 44.09
N SER A 58 -41.50 -62.54 44.62
CA SER A 58 -41.11 -61.14 44.39
C SER A 58 -40.37 -61.09 43.00
N PRO A 59 -40.73 -60.12 42.18
CA PRO A 59 -40.06 -59.99 40.90
C PRO A 59 -38.55 -59.85 41.06
N THR A 60 -37.82 -60.46 40.19
CA THR A 60 -36.35 -60.32 40.10
C THR A 60 -35.93 -59.14 39.24
N SER A 61 -36.87 -58.34 38.72
CA SER A 61 -36.62 -57.12 37.97
C SER A 61 -37.46 -55.97 38.54
N GLY A 62 -36.84 -54.85 38.82
CA GLY A 62 -37.45 -53.58 39.06
C GLY A 62 -37.35 -52.70 37.82
N GLY A 63 -37.82 -51.53 37.86
CA GLY A 63 -37.70 -50.57 36.77
C GLY A 63 -36.27 -50.08 36.62
N ASN A 64 -35.84 -49.93 35.40
CA ASN A 64 -34.58 -49.30 35.11
C ASN A 64 -34.69 -47.78 35.27
N GLY A 65 -33.58 -47.14 35.56
CA GLY A 65 -33.52 -45.69 35.58
C GLY A 65 -33.65 -45.11 34.17
N GLY A 66 -34.39 -44.04 34.02
CA GLY A 66 -34.52 -43.33 32.75
C GLY A 66 -33.19 -42.68 32.32
N ALA A 67 -32.95 -42.62 31.02
CA ALA A 67 -31.76 -41.93 30.49
C ALA A 67 -31.84 -40.42 30.77
N GLY A 68 -30.71 -39.80 31.03
CA GLY A 68 -30.58 -38.36 31.08
C GLY A 68 -30.78 -37.69 29.72
N GLY A 69 -31.39 -36.53 29.68
CA GLY A 69 -31.56 -35.77 28.46
C GLY A 69 -30.24 -35.18 27.97
N ASN A 70 -30.08 -35.05 26.67
CA ASN A 70 -28.89 -34.44 26.09
C ASN A 70 -28.89 -32.93 26.38
N GLY A 71 -27.68 -32.38 26.53
CA GLY A 71 -27.49 -30.93 26.59
C GLY A 71 -27.75 -30.25 25.23
N ALA A 72 -28.23 -29.03 25.28
CA ALA A 72 -28.46 -28.25 24.06
C ALA A 72 -27.17 -27.89 23.33
N HIS A 73 -27.25 -27.96 22.04
CA HIS A 73 -26.22 -27.39 21.18
C HIS A 73 -26.48 -25.91 21.01
N PHE A 74 -25.41 -25.06 21.03
CA PHE A 74 -25.52 -23.65 20.71
C PHE A 74 -24.98 -23.39 19.32
N SER A 75 -25.63 -22.51 18.58
CA SER A 75 -25.34 -22.27 17.17
C SER A 75 -24.58 -20.99 16.88
N SER A 76 -24.46 -20.07 17.85
CA SER A 76 -23.78 -18.79 17.62
C SER A 76 -23.27 -18.13 18.92
N GLY A 77 -22.29 -17.26 18.73
CA GLY A 77 -21.84 -16.35 19.80
C GLY A 77 -20.89 -16.95 20.81
N GLY A 78 -20.21 -18.05 20.52
CA GLY A 78 -19.21 -18.62 21.43
C GLY A 78 -19.77 -19.17 22.74
N LYS A 79 -21.07 -19.39 22.79
CA LYS A 79 -21.70 -19.94 24.00
C LYS A 79 -21.31 -21.39 24.20
N ALA A 80 -21.11 -21.80 25.49
CA ALA A 80 -20.83 -23.18 25.84
C ALA A 80 -22.06 -24.08 25.63
N GLY A 81 -21.83 -25.31 25.19
CA GLY A 81 -22.86 -26.31 25.06
C GLY A 81 -23.47 -26.64 26.43
N GLY A 82 -24.77 -26.98 26.47
CA GLY A 82 -25.42 -27.41 27.68
C GLY A 82 -24.88 -28.77 28.16
N ASN A 83 -24.84 -28.96 29.47
CA ASN A 83 -24.46 -30.24 30.04
C ASN A 83 -25.53 -31.30 29.79
N GLY A 84 -25.14 -32.55 29.66
CA GLY A 84 -26.07 -33.67 29.64
C GLY A 84 -26.69 -33.90 31.01
N GLY A 85 -27.95 -34.29 31.03
CA GLY A 85 -28.65 -34.66 32.25
C GLY A 85 -28.12 -35.97 32.84
N ALA A 86 -28.17 -36.12 34.13
CA ALA A 86 -27.85 -37.36 34.81
C ALA A 86 -28.87 -38.47 34.45
N GLY A 87 -28.44 -39.71 34.35
CA GLY A 87 -29.31 -40.85 34.28
C GLY A 87 -30.01 -41.09 35.64
N GLY A 88 -31.23 -41.59 35.63
CA GLY A 88 -31.94 -41.96 36.84
C GLY A 88 -31.37 -43.24 37.43
N ALA A 89 -31.44 -43.37 38.71
CA ALA A 89 -31.09 -44.64 39.37
C ALA A 89 -32.10 -45.72 39.05
N GLY A 90 -31.65 -46.96 39.01
CA GLY A 90 -32.53 -48.14 38.92
C GLY A 90 -33.32 -48.28 40.23
N GLY A 91 -34.51 -48.95 40.18
CA GLY A 91 -35.19 -49.43 41.37
C GLY A 91 -34.37 -50.53 42.03
N LEU A 92 -34.89 -51.12 43.14
CA LEU A 92 -34.17 -52.13 43.94
C LEU A 92 -33.50 -53.22 43.11
N VAL A 93 -34.11 -53.60 42.00
CA VAL A 93 -33.60 -54.54 41.01
C VAL A 93 -33.77 -53.95 39.62
N GLY A 94 -32.85 -53.16 39.22
CA GLY A 94 -32.91 -52.47 37.92
C GLY A 94 -31.60 -51.77 37.59
N ASN A 95 -31.33 -51.59 36.35
CA ASN A 95 -30.12 -50.91 35.91
C ASN A 95 -30.28 -49.38 36.04
N GLY A 96 -29.18 -48.71 36.33
CA GLY A 96 -29.12 -47.24 36.22
C GLY A 96 -29.26 -46.80 34.79
N GLY A 97 -29.94 -45.68 34.57
CA GLY A 97 -30.06 -45.02 33.27
C GLY A 97 -28.77 -44.40 32.80
N ALA A 98 -28.54 -44.35 31.50
CA ALA A 98 -27.37 -43.65 30.97
C ALA A 98 -27.44 -42.14 31.15
N GLY A 99 -26.31 -41.52 31.39
CA GLY A 99 -26.24 -40.06 31.36
C GLY A 99 -26.42 -39.49 29.95
N GLY A 100 -27.04 -38.35 29.82
CA GLY A 100 -27.21 -37.64 28.56
C GLY A 100 -25.90 -37.08 28.03
N ALA A 101 -25.77 -36.99 26.74
CA ALA A 101 -24.57 -36.38 26.12
C ALA A 101 -24.54 -34.87 26.35
N GLY A 102 -23.37 -34.31 26.53
CA GLY A 102 -23.17 -32.86 26.52
C GLY A 102 -23.46 -32.25 25.16
N GLY A 103 -24.03 -31.06 25.15
CA GLY A 103 -24.26 -30.29 23.92
C GLY A 103 -22.96 -29.71 23.35
N ASN A 104 -22.94 -29.48 22.07
CA ASN A 104 -21.79 -28.84 21.44
C ASN A 104 -21.76 -27.34 21.78
N GLY A 105 -20.55 -26.80 21.93
CA GLY A 105 -20.32 -25.37 22.01
C GLY A 105 -20.58 -24.69 20.69
N ALA A 106 -21.01 -23.44 20.74
CA ALA A 106 -21.25 -22.61 19.56
C ALA A 106 -19.96 -22.17 18.92
N PRO A 107 -19.95 -21.98 17.61
CA PRO A 107 -18.85 -21.28 16.95
C PRO A 107 -18.69 -19.86 17.52
N GLY A 108 -17.44 -19.38 17.54
CA GLY A 108 -17.13 -18.01 17.86
C GLY A 108 -17.80 -17.05 16.90
N ALA A 109 -18.23 -15.91 17.40
CA ALA A 109 -18.85 -14.90 16.56
C ALA A 109 -17.84 -14.35 15.53
N PRO A 110 -18.31 -14.00 14.32
CA PRO A 110 -17.50 -13.23 13.40
C PRO A 110 -17.22 -11.86 13.98
N PRO A 111 -16.16 -11.17 13.51
CA PRO A 111 -15.86 -9.81 13.91
C PRO A 111 -17.04 -8.87 13.73
N SER A 112 -17.29 -8.01 14.68
CA SER A 112 -18.43 -7.08 14.68
C SER A 112 -18.20 -5.90 15.62
N GLY A 113 -18.86 -4.80 15.39
CA GLY A 113 -18.86 -3.65 16.30
C GLY A 113 -17.51 -2.95 16.47
N GLY A 114 -16.60 -3.06 15.49
CA GLY A 114 -15.28 -2.41 15.53
C GLY A 114 -14.18 -3.30 16.09
N ASP A 115 -14.47 -4.47 16.58
CA ASP A 115 -13.47 -5.46 16.96
C ASP A 115 -13.14 -6.33 15.74
N PRO A 116 -11.91 -6.30 15.24
CA PRO A 116 -11.50 -7.10 14.09
C PRO A 116 -11.25 -8.56 14.44
N ASN A 117 -11.24 -8.94 15.71
CA ASN A 117 -10.92 -10.28 16.13
C ASN A 117 -12.12 -11.21 16.02
N GLY A 118 -11.89 -12.47 15.70
CA GLY A 118 -12.89 -13.52 15.78
C GLY A 118 -13.17 -13.88 17.24
N GLY A 119 -14.43 -14.07 17.59
CA GLY A 119 -14.83 -14.54 18.90
C GLY A 119 -14.34 -15.94 19.20
N GLY A 120 -14.09 -16.28 20.45
CA GLY A 120 -13.77 -17.64 20.87
C GLY A 120 -14.94 -18.58 20.66
N GLY A 121 -14.67 -19.85 20.31
CA GLY A 121 -15.67 -20.93 20.31
C GLY A 121 -16.10 -21.28 21.72
N GLY A 122 -17.37 -21.63 21.89
CA GLY A 122 -17.91 -22.11 23.17
C GLY A 122 -17.37 -23.50 23.52
N ALA A 123 -17.19 -23.77 24.82
CA ALA A 123 -16.83 -25.10 25.27
C ALA A 123 -17.98 -26.09 25.02
N GLY A 124 -17.67 -27.35 24.80
CA GLY A 124 -18.66 -28.43 24.80
C GLY A 124 -19.19 -28.65 26.21
N GLY A 125 -20.47 -28.97 26.33
CA GLY A 125 -21.07 -29.34 27.59
C GLY A 125 -20.53 -30.68 28.11
N ALA A 126 -20.45 -30.84 29.42
CA ALA A 126 -20.10 -32.11 30.03
C ALA A 126 -21.18 -33.16 29.78
N GLY A 127 -20.81 -34.41 29.65
CA GLY A 127 -21.74 -35.52 29.69
C GLY A 127 -22.36 -35.70 31.08
N GLY A 128 -23.59 -36.11 31.11
CA GLY A 128 -24.31 -36.42 32.37
C GLY A 128 -23.74 -37.69 33.02
N LYS A 129 -23.81 -37.73 34.37
CA LYS A 129 -23.47 -38.91 35.14
C LYS A 129 -24.45 -40.05 34.80
N GLY A 130 -23.99 -41.30 34.69
CA GLY A 130 -24.87 -42.44 34.67
C GLY A 130 -25.57 -42.64 36.00
N GLY A 131 -26.79 -43.14 35.99
CA GLY A 131 -27.54 -43.49 37.19
C GLY A 131 -26.96 -44.71 37.86
N ASP A 132 -27.10 -44.75 39.19
CA ASP A 132 -26.63 -45.90 39.95
C ASP A 132 -27.59 -47.10 39.76
N GLY A 133 -27.07 -48.34 39.73
CA GLY A 133 -27.85 -49.55 39.66
C GLY A 133 -28.59 -49.81 40.96
N GLY A 134 -29.58 -50.71 40.94
CA GLY A 134 -30.38 -51.08 42.07
C GLY A 134 -29.58 -51.73 43.20
N ALA A 135 -30.02 -51.54 44.46
CA ALA A 135 -29.28 -52.01 45.62
C ALA A 135 -29.20 -53.57 45.70
N GLN A 136 -30.15 -54.27 45.12
CA GLN A 136 -30.21 -55.72 45.15
C GLN A 136 -29.63 -56.34 43.86
N ALA A 137 -29.87 -55.71 42.74
CA ALA A 137 -29.33 -56.12 41.44
C ALA A 137 -29.50 -54.96 40.43
N GLY A 138 -28.52 -54.80 39.57
CA GLY A 138 -28.54 -53.86 38.49
C GLY A 138 -27.18 -53.23 38.23
N ASP A 139 -26.84 -53.08 36.99
CA ASP A 139 -25.61 -52.44 36.55
C ASP A 139 -25.75 -50.91 36.66
N GLY A 140 -24.64 -50.23 36.92
CA GLY A 140 -24.60 -48.79 36.83
C GLY A 140 -24.79 -48.31 35.38
N GLY A 141 -25.51 -47.23 35.16
CA GLY A 141 -25.68 -46.64 33.85
C GLY A 141 -24.39 -46.02 33.34
N ALA A 142 -24.16 -46.08 32.04
CA ALA A 142 -23.01 -45.42 31.44
C ALA A 142 -23.08 -43.89 31.55
N GLY A 143 -21.95 -43.23 31.74
CA GLY A 143 -21.84 -41.77 31.67
C GLY A 143 -22.06 -41.29 30.24
N GLY A 144 -22.66 -40.12 30.07
CA GLY A 144 -22.86 -39.49 28.78
C GLY A 144 -21.54 -38.99 28.17
N ALA A 145 -21.45 -38.96 26.89
CA ALA A 145 -20.29 -38.38 26.21
C ALA A 145 -20.24 -36.83 26.37
N GLY A 146 -19.07 -36.28 26.47
CA GLY A 146 -18.87 -34.82 26.42
C GLY A 146 -19.19 -34.22 25.03
N GLY A 147 -19.73 -33.04 25.01
CA GLY A 147 -19.98 -32.29 23.77
C GLY A 147 -18.69 -31.77 23.13
N LYS A 148 -18.74 -31.57 21.86
CA LYS A 148 -17.60 -30.97 21.13
C LYS A 148 -17.51 -29.48 21.46
N GLY A 149 -16.28 -28.95 21.52
CA GLY A 149 -16.03 -27.51 21.55
C GLY A 149 -16.40 -26.87 20.21
N GLY A 150 -16.88 -25.65 20.26
CA GLY A 150 -17.15 -24.84 19.08
C GLY A 150 -15.86 -24.33 18.46
N ASN A 151 -15.83 -24.17 17.16
CA ASN A 151 -14.69 -23.56 16.48
C ASN A 151 -14.59 -22.07 16.83
N GLY A 152 -13.36 -21.54 16.90
CA GLY A 152 -13.15 -20.10 17.00
C GLY A 152 -13.60 -19.36 15.73
N GLY A 153 -14.08 -18.14 15.89
CA GLY A 153 -14.43 -17.28 14.77
C GLY A 153 -13.17 -16.81 14.03
N ASN A 154 -13.26 -16.66 12.73
CA ASN A 154 -12.16 -16.11 11.94
C ASN A 154 -11.98 -14.63 12.26
N GLY A 155 -10.73 -14.15 12.26
CA GLY A 155 -10.45 -12.72 12.33
C GLY A 155 -10.85 -12.01 11.04
N ALA A 156 -11.25 -10.75 11.11
CA ALA A 156 -11.54 -9.93 9.95
C ALA A 156 -10.27 -9.63 9.17
N THR A 157 -10.40 -9.48 7.87
CA THR A 157 -9.36 -8.85 7.07
C THR A 157 -9.24 -7.38 7.48
N GLY A 158 -8.01 -6.88 7.56
CA GLY A 158 -7.77 -5.46 7.77
C GLY A 158 -8.38 -4.65 6.64
N ALA A 159 -8.95 -3.52 6.98
CA ALA A 159 -9.45 -2.62 5.98
C ALA A 159 -8.30 -2.06 5.14
N THR A 160 -8.50 -1.89 3.84
CA THR A 160 -7.53 -1.21 3.00
C THR A 160 -7.45 0.26 3.39
N GLY A 161 -6.26 0.85 3.37
CA GLY A 161 -6.07 2.26 3.66
C GLY A 161 -6.74 3.15 2.60
N LEU A 162 -7.12 4.35 2.97
CA LEU A 162 -7.72 5.30 2.05
C LEU A 162 -6.65 5.95 1.18
N ASN A 163 -6.96 6.16 -0.07
CA ASN A 163 -6.09 6.94 -0.96
C ASN A 163 -6.07 8.40 -0.51
N GLY A 164 -4.98 9.09 -0.62
CA GLY A 164 -4.89 10.50 -0.28
C GLY A 164 -5.87 11.36 -1.08
N LEU A 165 -6.56 12.22 -0.40
CA LEU A 165 -7.54 13.15 -0.96
C LEU A 165 -6.95 14.55 -0.96
N GLY A 166 -6.57 15.04 -2.07
CA GLY A 166 -5.96 16.36 -2.21
C GLY A 166 -4.52 16.27 -2.69
N ALA A 167 -4.05 17.35 -3.26
CA ALA A 167 -2.71 17.39 -3.85
C ALA A 167 -1.64 17.07 -2.82
N GLY A 168 -0.82 16.09 -3.12
CA GLY A 168 0.29 15.73 -2.26
C GLY A 168 -0.07 15.01 -0.96
N ALA A 169 -1.32 14.64 -0.73
CA ALA A 169 -1.71 13.98 0.50
C ALA A 169 -1.23 12.51 0.54
N ASP A 170 -0.80 12.07 1.69
CA ASP A 170 -0.40 10.68 1.91
C ASP A 170 -1.61 9.72 1.89
N GLY A 171 -1.40 8.52 1.43
CA GLY A 171 -2.35 7.45 1.64
C GLY A 171 -2.33 6.94 3.07
N THR A 172 -3.46 6.48 3.59
CA THR A 172 -3.51 5.96 4.96
C THR A 172 -3.04 4.51 5.05
N ASP A 173 -2.57 4.10 6.21
CA ASP A 173 -2.10 2.73 6.42
C ASP A 173 -3.24 1.71 6.34
N GLY A 174 -2.94 0.51 5.92
CA GLY A 174 -3.83 -0.62 5.98
C GLY A 174 -4.12 -1.09 7.40
N GLY A 175 -5.36 -1.41 7.67
CA GLY A 175 -5.78 -1.97 8.94
C GLY A 175 -5.13 -3.32 9.22
N LYS A 176 -4.86 -3.60 10.46
CA LYS A 176 -4.40 -4.93 10.87
C LYS A 176 -5.48 -5.96 10.64
N GLY A 177 -5.12 -7.15 10.20
CA GLY A 177 -5.99 -8.31 10.23
C GLY A 177 -6.30 -8.70 11.67
N GLY A 178 -7.56 -9.01 11.93
CA GLY A 178 -8.00 -9.50 13.23
C GLY A 178 -7.45 -10.88 13.52
N ASN A 179 -7.22 -11.18 14.77
CA ASN A 179 -6.84 -12.51 15.20
C ASN A 179 -8.02 -13.48 15.09
N GLY A 180 -7.77 -14.73 14.77
CA GLY A 180 -8.75 -15.81 14.90
C GLY A 180 -9.05 -16.09 16.37
N GLY A 181 -10.32 -16.35 16.67
CA GLY A 181 -10.75 -16.77 17.99
C GLY A 181 -10.22 -18.13 18.37
N ALA A 182 -9.99 -18.39 19.63
CA ALA A 182 -9.63 -19.72 20.10
C ALA A 182 -10.78 -20.70 19.92
N GLY A 183 -10.52 -21.95 19.65
CA GLY A 183 -11.49 -23.03 19.71
C GLY A 183 -11.92 -23.30 21.13
N GLY A 184 -13.19 -23.65 21.32
CA GLY A 184 -13.71 -24.07 22.61
C GLY A 184 -13.18 -25.43 23.04
N GLY A 185 -12.97 -25.62 24.32
CA GLY A 185 -12.60 -26.94 24.87
C GLY A 185 -13.72 -27.98 24.67
N GLY A 186 -13.37 -29.22 24.52
CA GLY A 186 -14.31 -30.33 24.55
C GLY A 186 -14.89 -30.56 25.96
N GLY A 187 -16.14 -30.94 26.02
CA GLY A 187 -16.78 -31.29 27.30
C GLY A 187 -16.22 -32.59 27.87
N ALA A 188 -16.13 -32.68 29.19
CA ALA A 188 -15.76 -33.93 29.83
C ALA A 188 -16.83 -35.01 29.65
N GLY A 189 -16.44 -36.24 29.54
CA GLY A 189 -17.35 -37.37 29.62
C GLY A 189 -17.93 -37.52 31.04
N GLY A 190 -19.20 -37.87 31.14
CA GLY A 190 -19.86 -38.13 32.41
C GLY A 190 -19.31 -39.40 33.10
N GLN A 191 -19.32 -39.39 34.40
CA GLN A 191 -18.97 -40.58 35.18
C GLN A 191 -20.04 -41.65 35.02
N GLY A 192 -19.62 -42.90 34.99
CA GLY A 192 -20.57 -44.00 35.09
C GLY A 192 -21.24 -44.09 36.45
N GLY A 193 -22.44 -44.62 36.49
CA GLY A 193 -23.14 -44.90 37.73
C GLY A 193 -22.52 -46.08 38.45
N LYS A 194 -22.76 -46.18 39.73
CA LYS A 194 -22.29 -47.28 40.57
C LYS A 194 -23.22 -48.47 40.48
N ALA A 195 -22.66 -49.71 40.37
CA ALA A 195 -23.41 -50.90 40.72
C ALA A 195 -23.42 -51.05 42.24
N LEU A 196 -24.59 -51.08 42.83
CA LEU A 196 -24.69 -51.22 44.28
C LEU A 196 -24.68 -52.69 44.71
N ALA A 197 -25.01 -53.60 43.81
CA ALA A 197 -24.96 -55.04 44.00
C ALA A 197 -23.59 -55.62 43.59
N ALA A 198 -23.02 -56.46 44.46
CA ALA A 198 -21.64 -56.95 44.29
C ALA A 198 -21.40 -57.80 43.04
N THR A 199 -22.46 -58.33 42.42
CA THR A 199 -22.38 -59.16 41.20
C THR A 199 -22.57 -58.37 39.90
N HIS A 200 -22.75 -57.07 39.98
CA HIS A 200 -23.03 -56.18 38.85
C HIS A 200 -21.88 -55.24 38.61
N GLN A 201 -21.91 -54.55 37.48
CA GLN A 201 -20.79 -53.71 37.03
C GLN A 201 -21.13 -52.25 37.11
N ASP A 202 -20.12 -51.46 37.50
CA ASP A 202 -20.24 -50.00 37.43
C ASP A 202 -20.39 -49.61 35.94
N GLY A 203 -21.17 -48.56 35.69
CA GLY A 203 -21.29 -47.96 34.36
C GLY A 203 -19.97 -47.40 33.88
N SER A 204 -19.71 -47.53 32.58
CA SER A 204 -18.53 -46.96 31.95
C SER A 204 -18.58 -45.43 32.00
N MET A 205 -17.43 -44.78 32.14
CA MET A 205 -17.31 -43.35 31.94
C MET A 205 -17.58 -42.99 30.49
N GLY A 206 -18.23 -41.86 30.21
CA GLY A 206 -18.43 -41.34 28.87
C GLY A 206 -17.14 -40.85 28.23
N ALA A 207 -17.05 -40.85 26.91
CA ALA A 207 -15.93 -40.30 26.19
C ALA A 207 -15.88 -38.77 26.32
N GLY A 208 -14.71 -38.19 26.35
CA GLY A 208 -14.51 -36.75 26.26
C GLY A 208 -14.87 -36.23 24.87
N GLY A 209 -15.42 -35.03 24.80
CA GLY A 209 -15.68 -34.32 23.54
C GLY A 209 -14.42 -33.76 22.93
N ALA A 210 -14.34 -33.71 21.62
CA ALA A 210 -13.22 -33.07 20.93
C ALA A 210 -13.21 -31.56 21.14
N GLY A 211 -12.04 -30.96 21.25
CA GLY A 211 -11.85 -29.51 21.20
C GLY A 211 -12.22 -28.93 19.86
N GLY A 212 -12.72 -27.72 19.83
CA GLY A 212 -12.97 -26.96 18.61
C GLY A 212 -11.68 -26.45 17.97
N ASN A 213 -11.65 -26.32 16.68
CA ASN A 213 -10.52 -25.71 15.98
C ASN A 213 -10.44 -24.21 16.28
N GLY A 214 -9.25 -23.65 16.32
CA GLY A 214 -9.05 -22.22 16.32
C GLY A 214 -9.51 -21.58 15.01
N GLY A 215 -10.02 -20.37 15.08
CA GLY A 215 -10.36 -19.58 13.91
C GLY A 215 -9.12 -19.10 13.15
N ALA A 216 -9.20 -18.95 11.85
CA ALA A 216 -8.12 -18.37 11.07
C ALA A 216 -7.90 -16.90 11.40
N GLY A 217 -6.67 -16.44 11.38
CA GLY A 217 -6.37 -15.02 11.44
C GLY A 217 -6.80 -14.31 10.16
N GLY A 218 -7.14 -13.03 10.24
CA GLY A 218 -7.43 -12.20 9.09
C GLY A 218 -6.16 -11.72 8.41
N MET A 219 -6.21 -11.50 7.11
CA MET A 219 -5.13 -10.85 6.37
C MET A 219 -5.03 -9.38 6.77
N GLY A 220 -3.83 -8.79 6.64
CA GLY A 220 -3.67 -7.35 6.74
C GLY A 220 -4.27 -6.67 5.51
N GLY A 221 -4.82 -5.49 5.68
CA GLY A 221 -5.30 -4.70 4.57
C GLY A 221 -4.16 -3.98 3.86
N ASP A 222 -4.28 -3.72 2.59
CA ASP A 222 -3.30 -2.98 1.81
C ASP A 222 -3.25 -1.51 2.22
N GLY A 223 -2.07 -0.89 2.12
CA GLY A 223 -1.94 0.55 2.27
C GLY A 223 -2.58 1.31 1.14
N GLY A 224 -3.13 2.45 1.44
CA GLY A 224 -3.67 3.34 0.43
C GLY A 224 -2.56 4.00 -0.38
N ASN A 225 -2.81 4.33 -1.61
CA ASN A 225 -1.81 4.96 -2.47
C ASN A 225 -1.71 6.46 -2.21
N GLY A 226 -0.53 7.04 -2.30
CA GLY A 226 -0.32 8.47 -2.18
C GLY A 226 -0.88 9.27 -3.37
N ALA A 227 -1.32 10.47 -3.14
CA ALA A 227 -1.91 11.31 -4.16
C ALA A 227 -0.87 11.95 -5.07
N LYS A 228 -1.28 12.24 -6.29
CA LYS A 228 -0.48 13.03 -7.20
C LYS A 228 -0.29 14.46 -6.69
N GLY A 229 0.90 14.99 -6.80
CA GLY A 229 1.19 16.35 -6.42
C GLY A 229 0.61 17.41 -7.34
N THR A 230 0.55 18.64 -6.88
CA THR A 230 0.19 19.79 -7.69
C THR A 230 0.96 21.02 -7.26
N PHE A 231 1.17 21.91 -8.17
CA PHE A 231 1.69 23.26 -7.88
C PHE A 231 0.58 24.28 -7.67
N ASP A 232 -0.67 23.85 -7.87
CA ASP A 232 -1.81 24.73 -7.66
C ASP A 232 -1.96 25.11 -6.18
N ASN A 233 -2.45 26.29 -5.90
CA ASN A 233 -2.71 26.80 -4.54
C ASN A 233 -1.52 26.73 -3.57
N GLY A 234 -0.29 26.88 -4.07
CA GLY A 234 0.92 26.83 -3.24
C GLY A 234 1.41 25.43 -2.89
N GLY A 235 0.95 24.42 -3.59
CA GLY A 235 1.50 23.09 -3.50
C GLY A 235 2.96 23.03 -3.96
N ASP A 236 3.75 22.18 -3.34
CA ASP A 236 5.17 21.99 -3.65
C ASP A 236 5.43 20.98 -4.76
N GLY A 237 4.35 20.45 -5.34
CA GLY A 237 4.41 19.50 -6.43
C GLY A 237 4.83 18.07 -6.06
N VAL A 238 5.12 17.80 -4.80
CA VAL A 238 5.54 16.47 -4.36
C VAL A 238 4.36 15.48 -4.33
N GLY A 239 4.59 14.26 -4.74
CA GLY A 239 3.60 13.19 -4.61
C GLY A 239 3.50 12.65 -3.18
N GLY A 240 2.31 12.36 -2.73
CA GLY A 240 2.05 11.78 -1.42
C GLY A 240 2.66 10.39 -1.23
N ASN A 241 3.01 10.04 -0.03
CA ASN A 241 3.55 8.72 0.26
C ASN A 241 2.47 7.63 0.24
N GLY A 242 2.81 6.42 -0.14
CA GLY A 242 1.94 5.27 0.02
C GLY A 242 1.79 4.87 1.48
N GLY A 243 0.59 4.50 1.89
CA GLY A 243 0.35 3.96 3.21
C GLY A 243 0.96 2.57 3.39
N ASN A 244 1.32 2.24 4.60
CA ASN A 244 1.87 0.93 4.88
C ASN A 244 0.80 -0.15 4.84
N GLY A 245 1.17 -1.36 4.46
CA GLY A 245 0.29 -2.52 4.57
C GLY A 245 0.05 -2.91 6.04
N GLY A 246 -1.16 -3.36 6.32
CA GLY A 246 -1.53 -3.86 7.64
C GLY A 246 -0.90 -5.21 7.96
N SER A 247 -0.62 -5.47 9.22
CA SER A 247 -0.14 -6.77 9.66
C SER A 247 -1.27 -7.81 9.63
N ARG A 248 -0.92 -9.03 9.34
CA ARG A 248 -1.85 -10.16 9.41
C ARG A 248 -2.27 -10.46 10.85
N GLY A 249 -3.46 -11.03 11.05
CA GLY A 249 -3.90 -11.61 12.30
C GLY A 249 -3.29 -13.00 12.52
N ILE A 250 -3.23 -13.40 13.77
CA ILE A 250 -2.74 -14.71 14.17
C ILE A 250 -3.91 -15.69 14.23
N GLY A 251 -3.70 -16.92 13.77
CA GLY A 251 -4.70 -17.98 13.92
C GLY A 251 -4.91 -18.36 15.40
N GLY A 252 -6.15 -18.54 15.78
CA GLY A 252 -6.53 -18.89 17.15
C GLY A 252 -6.00 -20.27 17.55
N ALA A 253 -5.78 -20.46 18.84
CA ALA A 253 -5.44 -21.76 19.39
C ALA A 253 -6.60 -22.74 19.23
N GLY A 254 -6.30 -24.02 19.02
CA GLY A 254 -7.30 -25.07 19.11
C GLY A 254 -7.73 -25.28 20.58
N GLY A 255 -8.97 -25.70 20.77
CA GLY A 255 -9.47 -26.07 22.08
C GLY A 255 -8.92 -27.41 22.54
N ILE A 256 -8.74 -27.56 23.83
CA ILE A 256 -8.30 -28.84 24.44
C ILE A 256 -9.45 -29.84 24.41
N GLY A 257 -9.17 -31.09 24.10
CA GLY A 257 -10.14 -32.16 24.16
C GLY A 257 -10.60 -32.45 25.61
N GLY A 258 -11.85 -32.80 25.77
CA GLY A 258 -12.41 -33.14 27.08
C GLY A 258 -11.87 -34.47 27.63
N ALA A 259 -11.77 -34.56 28.96
CA ALA A 259 -11.43 -35.80 29.62
C ALA A 259 -12.58 -36.79 29.55
N GLY A 260 -12.29 -38.08 29.55
CA GLY A 260 -13.31 -39.13 29.53
C GLY A 260 -12.67 -40.53 29.49
N SER A 261 -13.47 -41.56 29.28
CA SER A 261 -12.98 -42.95 29.07
C SER A 261 -11.99 -43.00 27.91
N THR A 262 -12.25 -42.23 26.90
CA THR A 262 -11.31 -41.81 25.89
C THR A 262 -11.27 -40.30 25.88
N ALA A 263 -10.09 -39.71 25.96
CA ALA A 263 -9.95 -38.25 25.86
C ALA A 263 -10.38 -37.79 24.47
N GLY A 264 -11.08 -36.69 24.43
CA GLY A 264 -11.36 -36.01 23.15
C GLY A 264 -10.08 -35.49 22.51
N ALA A 265 -10.05 -35.50 21.21
CA ALA A 265 -8.92 -34.91 20.47
C ALA A 265 -8.88 -33.40 20.67
N ASP A 266 -7.67 -32.85 20.72
CA ASP A 266 -7.51 -31.41 20.71
C ASP A 266 -7.91 -30.82 19.34
N GLY A 267 -8.44 -29.62 19.36
CA GLY A 267 -8.72 -28.87 18.16
C GLY A 267 -7.43 -28.39 17.47
N ALA A 268 -7.45 -28.32 16.19
CA ALA A 268 -6.32 -27.77 15.43
C ALA A 268 -6.22 -26.25 15.66
N ARG A 269 -5.00 -25.74 15.61
CA ARG A 269 -4.78 -24.31 15.58
C ARG A 269 -5.31 -23.70 14.29
N GLY A 270 -5.93 -22.55 14.37
CA GLY A 270 -6.38 -21.79 13.20
C GLY A 270 -5.21 -21.39 12.31
N ALA A 271 -5.46 -21.34 11.04
CA ALA A 271 -4.45 -20.91 10.09
C ALA A 271 -4.03 -19.45 10.36
N THR A 272 -2.74 -19.22 10.32
CA THR A 272 -2.21 -17.86 10.27
C THR A 272 -1.99 -17.52 8.81
N PRO A 273 -2.58 -16.44 8.27
CA PRO A 273 -2.36 -16.07 6.87
C PRO A 273 -0.88 -15.96 6.53
N THR A 274 -0.52 -16.36 5.34
CA THR A 274 0.85 -16.26 4.85
C THR A 274 1.16 -14.86 4.30
N SER A 275 0.14 -14.01 4.11
CA SER A 275 0.30 -12.64 3.63
C SER A 275 -0.31 -11.62 4.58
N GLY A 276 0.39 -10.53 4.79
CA GLY A 276 -0.14 -9.29 5.34
C GLY A 276 -0.59 -8.37 4.19
N GLY A 277 -0.96 -7.16 4.49
CA GLY A 277 -1.26 -6.16 3.47
C GLY A 277 0.00 -5.67 2.76
N ASN A 278 -0.13 -5.35 1.49
CA ASN A 278 0.94 -4.70 0.74
C ASN A 278 1.00 -3.20 1.06
N GLY A 279 2.14 -2.60 0.89
CA GLY A 279 2.28 -1.15 0.94
C GLY A 279 1.60 -0.49 -0.25
N GLY A 280 0.97 0.64 -0.03
CA GLY A 280 0.41 1.46 -1.09
C GLY A 280 1.50 2.09 -1.96
N THR A 281 1.21 2.38 -3.20
CA THR A 281 2.16 3.03 -4.10
C THR A 281 2.34 4.51 -3.73
N GLY A 282 3.52 5.03 -3.90
CA GLY A 282 3.76 6.46 -3.85
C GLY A 282 3.07 7.18 -5.00
N GLY A 283 2.58 8.36 -4.72
CA GLY A 283 1.99 9.21 -5.73
C GLY A 283 3.05 9.82 -6.65
N ASN A 284 2.72 10.07 -7.90
CA ASN A 284 3.67 10.68 -8.82
C ASN A 284 3.88 12.18 -8.51
N GLY A 285 5.06 12.67 -8.67
CA GLY A 285 5.34 14.10 -8.62
C GLY A 285 4.64 14.86 -9.73
N ALA A 286 4.40 16.12 -9.53
CA ALA A 286 3.76 16.97 -10.52
C ALA A 286 4.72 17.39 -11.61
N ASN A 287 4.20 17.52 -12.79
CA ASN A 287 4.93 18.24 -13.81
C ASN A 287 4.93 19.73 -13.50
N ALA A 288 6.03 20.34 -13.85
CA ALA A 288 6.16 21.78 -13.70
C ALA A 288 5.09 22.57 -14.46
N THR A 289 4.55 23.63 -13.87
CA THR A 289 3.57 24.53 -14.48
C THR A 289 4.15 25.88 -14.89
N VAL A 290 5.36 26.16 -14.50
CA VAL A 290 6.04 27.43 -14.75
C VAL A 290 7.27 27.20 -15.59
N ALA A 291 7.53 28.10 -16.50
CA ALA A 291 8.70 28.03 -17.37
C ALA A 291 9.99 27.93 -16.56
N GLY A 292 10.84 26.97 -16.86
CA GLY A 292 12.07 26.72 -16.11
C GLY A 292 11.91 26.00 -14.81
N GLY A 293 10.69 25.72 -14.40
CA GLY A 293 10.44 25.03 -13.17
C GLY A 293 10.78 23.55 -13.19
N ALA A 294 11.16 22.98 -12.07
CA ALA A 294 11.42 21.57 -11.97
C ALA A 294 10.15 20.80 -11.64
N GLY A 295 10.11 19.56 -12.03
CA GLY A 295 9.05 18.66 -11.63
C GLY A 295 9.14 18.21 -10.19
N GLY A 296 8.01 17.93 -9.60
CA GLY A 296 7.91 17.45 -8.23
C GLY A 296 8.47 16.04 -8.06
N ALA A 297 8.94 15.69 -6.87
CA ALA A 297 9.42 14.36 -6.60
C ALA A 297 8.28 13.35 -6.46
N GLY A 298 8.51 12.11 -6.83
CA GLY A 298 7.59 11.02 -6.57
C GLY A 298 7.56 10.62 -5.08
N GLY A 299 6.40 10.28 -4.56
CA GLY A 299 6.25 9.82 -3.19
C GLY A 299 6.81 8.45 -2.96
N LYS A 300 7.14 8.18 -1.75
CA LYS A 300 7.63 6.87 -1.35
C LYS A 300 6.51 5.84 -1.40
N GLY A 301 6.81 4.64 -1.79
CA GLY A 301 5.91 3.50 -1.58
C GLY A 301 5.80 3.16 -0.10
N GLY A 302 4.63 2.74 0.33
CA GLY A 302 4.42 2.25 1.69
C GLY A 302 5.10 0.91 1.91
N ASN A 303 5.44 0.63 3.14
CA ASN A 303 6.02 -0.67 3.49
C ASN A 303 4.95 -1.75 3.49
N GLY A 304 5.32 -3.01 3.19
CA GLY A 304 4.45 -4.15 3.41
C GLY A 304 4.19 -4.36 4.90
N GLY A 305 3.04 -4.99 5.22
CA GLY A 305 2.78 -5.54 6.54
C GLY A 305 3.76 -6.66 6.88
N LEU A 306 3.59 -7.35 8.02
CA LEU A 306 4.55 -8.38 8.47
C LEU A 306 4.97 -9.39 7.39
N VAL A 307 4.05 -9.73 6.51
CA VAL A 307 4.30 -10.52 5.29
C VAL A 307 3.53 -9.87 4.15
N GLY A 308 4.12 -8.96 3.48
CA GLY A 308 3.50 -8.23 2.39
C GLY A 308 4.56 -7.52 1.57
N ASN A 309 4.27 -7.20 0.35
CA ASN A 309 5.20 -6.50 -0.52
C ASN A 309 5.21 -4.99 -0.21
N GLY A 310 6.35 -4.37 -0.36
CA GLY A 310 6.45 -2.92 -0.34
C GLY A 310 5.79 -2.30 -1.57
N GLY A 311 5.16 -1.16 -1.40
CA GLY A 311 4.59 -0.40 -2.50
C GLY A 311 5.66 0.23 -3.38
N ALA A 312 5.37 0.40 -4.65
CA ALA A 312 6.27 1.09 -5.56
C ALA A 312 6.37 2.60 -5.22
N GLY A 313 7.52 3.18 -5.43
CA GLY A 313 7.69 4.63 -5.38
C GLY A 313 7.00 5.31 -6.57
N GLY A 314 6.48 6.50 -6.37
CA GLY A 314 5.88 7.30 -7.41
C GLY A 314 6.92 7.84 -8.39
N LYS A 315 6.53 8.10 -9.62
CA LYS A 315 7.40 8.75 -10.59
C LYS A 315 7.71 10.18 -10.15
N GLY A 316 8.91 10.64 -10.46
CA GLY A 316 9.20 12.06 -10.49
C GLY A 316 8.44 12.74 -11.63
N GLY A 317 8.05 13.95 -11.42
CA GLY A 317 7.40 14.73 -12.44
C GLY A 317 8.39 15.28 -13.47
N ASP A 318 7.94 15.65 -14.63
CA ASP A 318 8.79 16.22 -15.68
C ASP A 318 8.98 17.73 -15.46
N GLY A 319 10.14 18.23 -15.77
CA GLY A 319 10.40 19.66 -15.79
C GLY A 319 9.71 20.35 -16.95
N MET A 320 9.72 21.65 -16.94
CA MET A 320 9.10 22.43 -17.99
C MET A 320 10.12 23.27 -18.75
N ALA A 321 9.98 23.39 -20.06
CA ALA A 321 10.94 24.04 -20.92
C ALA A 321 11.12 25.53 -20.64
N GLY A 322 12.24 26.07 -20.94
CA GLY A 322 12.50 27.49 -20.88
C GLY A 322 11.87 28.27 -22.01
N VAL A 323 11.49 29.49 -21.74
CA VAL A 323 11.08 30.37 -22.84
C VAL A 323 12.26 30.86 -23.62
N ALA A 324 12.02 31.09 -24.86
CA ALA A 324 13.01 31.71 -25.72
C ALA A 324 13.28 33.17 -25.28
N GLY A 325 14.48 33.62 -25.46
CA GLY A 325 14.82 35.02 -25.34
C GLY A 325 14.07 35.89 -26.35
N SER A 326 13.82 37.10 -26.00
CA SER A 326 13.18 38.08 -26.89
C SER A 326 14.14 38.57 -27.96
N SER A 327 13.62 38.76 -29.14
CA SER A 327 14.34 39.41 -30.24
C SER A 327 13.90 40.89 -30.29
N PRO A 328 14.77 41.84 -29.96
CA PRO A 328 14.41 43.26 -29.99
C PRO A 328 14.18 43.74 -31.44
N THR A 329 13.34 44.74 -31.55
CA THR A 329 13.07 45.42 -32.82
C THR A 329 13.81 46.74 -32.97
N THR A 330 14.39 47.23 -31.87
CA THR A 330 15.18 48.46 -31.87
C THR A 330 16.56 48.16 -32.48
N ALA A 331 16.94 48.97 -33.40
CA ALA A 331 18.22 48.79 -34.10
C ALA A 331 19.41 48.73 -33.15
N GLY A 332 20.28 47.76 -33.31
CA GLY A 332 21.49 47.57 -32.51
C GLY A 332 21.29 46.96 -31.15
N GLU A 333 20.06 46.74 -30.76
CA GLU A 333 19.79 46.01 -29.50
C GLU A 333 20.09 44.52 -29.64
N SER A 334 20.61 43.98 -28.57
CA SER A 334 20.94 42.55 -28.49
C SER A 334 19.71 41.73 -28.12
N GLY A 335 19.57 40.60 -28.71
CA GLY A 335 18.57 39.58 -28.33
C GLY A 335 18.80 39.08 -26.92
N THR A 336 17.78 38.61 -26.29
CA THR A 336 17.90 38.15 -24.90
C THR A 336 18.20 36.68 -24.78
N SER A 337 18.79 36.26 -23.67
CA SER A 337 19.05 34.86 -23.42
C SER A 337 17.77 34.04 -23.32
N GLY A 338 17.79 32.81 -23.74
CA GLY A 338 16.75 31.85 -23.38
C GLY A 338 16.77 31.55 -21.89
N GLN A 339 15.70 31.00 -21.41
CA GLN A 339 15.55 30.52 -20.06
C GLN A 339 15.91 29.04 -19.95
N ASN A 340 16.50 28.63 -18.84
CA ASN A 340 16.88 27.25 -18.62
C ASN A 340 15.70 26.28 -18.55
N GLY A 341 15.88 25.04 -18.97
CA GLY A 341 14.92 23.98 -18.77
C GLY A 341 14.86 23.48 -17.34
N GLY A 342 13.68 23.17 -16.90
CA GLY A 342 13.46 22.60 -15.60
C GLY A 342 13.98 21.16 -15.46
N ALA A 343 14.45 20.78 -14.29
CA ALA A 343 14.87 19.41 -14.08
C ALA A 343 13.67 18.49 -13.86
N GLY A 344 13.84 17.25 -14.19
CA GLY A 344 12.91 16.21 -13.82
C GLY A 344 12.99 15.91 -12.32
N GLY A 345 11.86 15.58 -11.73
CA GLY A 345 11.75 15.18 -10.35
C GLY A 345 12.37 13.83 -10.06
N ALA A 346 12.89 13.67 -8.88
CA ALA A 346 13.33 12.36 -8.44
C ALA A 346 12.16 11.39 -8.32
N GLY A 347 12.35 10.14 -8.69
CA GLY A 347 11.40 9.08 -8.37
C GLY A 347 11.37 8.80 -6.87
N GLY A 348 10.23 8.43 -6.37
CA GLY A 348 10.06 8.03 -4.97
C GLY A 348 10.75 6.70 -4.67
N ALA A 349 11.17 6.52 -3.45
CA ALA A 349 11.70 5.23 -3.01
C ALA A 349 10.61 4.17 -2.98
N GLY A 350 10.95 2.94 -3.31
CA GLY A 350 10.08 1.80 -3.06
C GLY A 350 9.95 1.50 -1.58
N GLY A 351 8.78 1.04 -1.16
CA GLY A 351 8.55 0.61 0.21
C GLY A 351 9.28 -0.70 0.53
N ARG A 352 9.58 -0.90 1.79
CA ARG A 352 10.21 -2.13 2.23
C ARG A 352 9.21 -3.28 2.23
N GLY A 353 9.64 -4.49 1.88
CA GLY A 353 8.88 -5.71 2.14
C GLY A 353 8.68 -5.95 3.64
N GLY A 354 7.68 -6.75 3.98
CA GLY A 354 7.34 -7.04 5.38
C GLY A 354 8.48 -7.72 6.13
N ASP A 355 8.50 -7.54 7.46
CA ASP A 355 9.64 -8.00 8.28
C ASP A 355 9.90 -9.52 8.21
N PHE A 356 8.87 -10.33 8.04
CA PHE A 356 9.02 -11.77 7.85
C PHE A 356 9.22 -12.17 6.40
N GLY A 357 8.62 -11.46 5.48
CA GLY A 357 8.74 -11.79 4.06
C GLY A 357 7.92 -10.85 3.19
N GLY A 358 8.32 -10.77 1.97
CA GLY A 358 7.73 -9.92 0.93
C GLY A 358 8.79 -9.21 0.12
N ASP A 359 8.47 -8.91 -1.10
CA ASP A 359 9.36 -8.17 -1.99
C ASP A 359 9.43 -6.68 -1.60
N GLY A 360 10.58 -6.09 -1.75
CA GLY A 360 10.71 -4.64 -1.71
C GLY A 360 10.01 -4.00 -2.91
N GLY A 361 9.33 -2.89 -2.71
CA GLY A 361 8.71 -2.13 -3.78
C GLY A 361 9.76 -1.55 -4.74
N THR A 362 9.45 -1.45 -6.01
CA THR A 362 10.33 -0.80 -6.97
C THR A 362 10.44 0.69 -6.71
N GLY A 363 11.60 1.27 -6.93
CA GLY A 363 11.76 2.72 -6.93
C GLY A 363 11.01 3.36 -8.11
N GLY A 364 10.46 4.53 -7.91
CA GLY A 364 9.83 5.30 -8.97
C GLY A 364 10.82 5.80 -10.00
N ALA A 365 10.43 5.92 -11.24
CA ALA A 365 11.27 6.54 -12.26
C ALA A 365 11.49 8.03 -11.98
N GLY A 366 12.65 8.55 -12.30
CA GLY A 366 12.91 9.98 -12.35
C GLY A 366 12.12 10.65 -13.48
N GLY A 367 11.68 11.87 -13.27
CA GLY A 367 11.08 12.70 -14.31
C GLY A 367 12.12 13.17 -15.33
N ASN A 368 11.66 13.53 -16.49
CA ASN A 368 12.54 14.05 -17.53
C ASN A 368 12.88 15.52 -17.29
N GLY A 369 14.07 15.89 -17.59
CA GLY A 369 14.47 17.27 -17.69
C GLY A 369 13.96 17.90 -18.98
N ALA A 370 13.68 19.17 -18.98
CA ALA A 370 13.08 19.90 -20.09
C ALA A 370 14.08 20.66 -20.93
N ASP A 371 13.67 20.98 -22.11
CA ASP A 371 14.52 21.71 -23.05
C ASP A 371 14.76 23.15 -22.61
N GLY A 372 15.91 23.67 -22.83
CA GLY A 372 16.23 25.05 -22.59
C GLY A 372 15.67 25.98 -23.68
N GLY A 373 15.33 27.19 -23.35
CA GLY A 373 14.79 28.20 -24.26
C GLY A 373 15.82 28.74 -25.27
N ALA A 374 15.39 29.04 -26.46
CA ALA A 374 16.27 29.57 -27.48
C ALA A 374 16.71 31.03 -27.17
N GLY A 375 17.90 31.40 -27.47
CA GLY A 375 18.31 32.81 -27.45
C GLY A 375 17.57 33.64 -28.48
N GLY A 376 17.22 34.86 -28.11
CA GLY A 376 16.64 35.81 -29.06
C GLY A 376 17.63 36.27 -30.10
N ASN A 377 17.16 36.60 -31.28
CA ASN A 377 18.02 37.17 -32.32
C ASN A 377 18.37 38.60 -31.95
N GLY A 378 19.59 39.00 -32.27
CA GLY A 378 19.97 40.43 -32.24
C GLY A 378 19.29 41.20 -33.35
N ALA A 379 18.97 42.46 -33.06
CA ALA A 379 18.45 43.35 -34.08
C ALA A 379 19.57 43.91 -34.95
N ASN A 380 19.26 44.13 -36.19
CA ASN A 380 20.21 44.78 -37.08
C ASN A 380 20.52 46.21 -36.60
N GLY A 381 21.73 46.63 -36.75
CA GLY A 381 22.13 48.00 -36.48
C GLY A 381 21.36 48.99 -37.35
N ALA A 382 21.08 50.15 -36.82
CA ALA A 382 20.46 51.18 -37.63
C ALA A 382 21.42 51.71 -38.69
N ASN A 383 20.93 51.87 -39.87
CA ASN A 383 21.66 52.60 -40.87
C ASN A 383 21.81 54.06 -40.45
N ALA A 384 22.97 54.57 -40.56
CA ALA A 384 23.20 55.99 -40.29
C ALA A 384 22.46 56.86 -41.31
N THR A 385 21.73 57.85 -40.85
CA THR A 385 20.97 58.75 -41.70
C THR A 385 21.60 60.14 -41.79
N THR A 386 22.51 60.45 -40.87
CA THR A 386 23.24 61.73 -40.89
C THR A 386 24.51 61.57 -41.69
N PRO A 387 24.78 62.47 -42.62
CA PRO A 387 26.00 62.37 -43.42
C PRO A 387 27.26 62.29 -42.57
N GLY A 388 28.11 61.27 -42.84
CA GLY A 388 29.32 61.02 -42.09
C GLY A 388 29.16 60.29 -40.76
N ALA A 389 27.93 60.05 -40.32
CA ALA A 389 27.70 59.31 -39.11
C ALA A 389 27.94 57.80 -39.30
N LYS A 390 28.49 57.16 -38.29
CA LYS A 390 28.69 55.73 -38.23
C LYS A 390 27.35 55.00 -38.16
N GLY A 391 27.17 53.93 -38.90
CA GLY A 391 26.04 53.06 -38.73
C GLY A 391 26.02 52.46 -37.32
N GLY A 392 24.87 52.15 -36.83
CA GLY A 392 24.74 51.50 -35.54
C GLY A 392 25.34 50.10 -35.61
N ASP A 393 25.98 49.70 -34.55
CA ASP A 393 26.45 48.35 -34.44
C ASP A 393 25.23 47.42 -34.32
N GLY A 394 25.29 46.23 -34.89
CA GLY A 394 24.21 45.22 -34.76
C GLY A 394 24.20 44.59 -33.38
N GLY A 395 23.04 44.25 -32.90
CA GLY A 395 22.88 43.59 -31.64
C GLY A 395 23.36 42.13 -31.64
N HIS A 396 23.85 41.66 -30.55
CA HIS A 396 24.28 40.24 -30.43
C HIS A 396 23.08 39.29 -30.33
N GLY A 397 23.21 38.10 -30.86
CA GLY A 397 22.25 37.02 -30.60
C GLY A 397 22.30 36.56 -29.12
N GLY A 398 21.18 36.33 -28.57
CA GLY A 398 21.10 35.80 -27.23
C GLY A 398 21.60 34.36 -27.10
N PRO A 399 22.24 34.01 -26.00
CA PRO A 399 22.61 32.62 -25.82
C PRO A 399 21.40 31.73 -25.59
N GLY A 400 21.48 30.53 -26.04
CA GLY A 400 20.54 29.49 -25.73
C GLY A 400 20.76 28.91 -24.34
N ALA A 401 19.71 28.50 -23.71
CA ALA A 401 19.74 28.04 -22.33
C ALA A 401 20.07 26.56 -22.16
N GLN A 402 20.42 26.16 -20.97
CA GLN A 402 20.71 24.78 -20.64
C GLN A 402 19.46 23.91 -20.62
N GLY A 403 19.58 22.67 -21.04
CA GLY A 403 18.59 21.65 -20.79
C GLY A 403 18.57 21.24 -19.31
N GLY A 404 17.42 20.99 -18.79
CA GLY A 404 17.27 20.50 -17.43
C GLY A 404 17.80 19.08 -17.24
N ASN A 405 18.24 18.76 -16.07
CA ASN A 405 18.66 17.41 -15.78
C ASN A 405 17.47 16.48 -15.65
N GLY A 406 17.63 15.24 -16.01
CA GLY A 406 16.70 14.20 -15.65
C GLY A 406 16.72 13.94 -14.15
N GLY A 407 15.57 13.66 -13.60
CA GLY A 407 15.44 13.26 -12.20
C GLY A 407 16.06 11.90 -11.94
N GLN A 408 16.52 11.70 -10.73
CA GLN A 408 17.05 10.40 -10.34
C GLN A 408 15.92 9.38 -10.17
N GLY A 409 16.14 8.13 -10.55
CA GLY A 409 15.28 7.03 -10.18
C GLY A 409 15.34 6.77 -8.68
N GLY A 410 14.20 6.58 -8.06
CA GLY A 410 14.12 6.26 -6.65
C GLY A 410 14.76 4.92 -6.31
N PRO A 411 15.34 4.74 -5.13
CA PRO A 411 15.86 3.45 -4.71
C PRO A 411 14.75 2.42 -4.58
N GLY A 412 15.04 1.16 -4.89
CA GLY A 412 14.15 0.06 -4.56
C GLY A 412 14.08 -0.18 -3.06
N GLY A 413 12.95 -0.67 -2.60
CA GLY A 413 12.77 -1.08 -1.21
C GLY A 413 13.53 -2.37 -0.89
N LEU A 414 13.87 -2.56 0.36
CA LEU A 414 14.50 -3.80 0.81
C LEU A 414 13.45 -4.92 0.89
N ALA A 415 13.86 -6.14 0.62
CA ALA A 415 13.05 -7.33 0.85
C ALA A 415 12.85 -7.61 2.33
N GLY A 416 11.88 -8.47 2.64
CA GLY A 416 11.72 -9.03 3.97
C GLY A 416 12.87 -9.98 4.36
N ASN A 417 12.99 -10.24 5.66
CA ASN A 417 14.16 -10.95 6.20
C ASN A 417 14.23 -12.44 5.85
N LEU A 418 13.10 -13.12 5.70
CA LEU A 418 13.07 -14.57 5.47
C LEU A 418 12.96 -14.93 3.99
N PHE A 419 12.21 -14.16 3.23
CA PHE A 419 12.04 -14.35 1.79
C PHE A 419 11.56 -13.06 1.13
N GLY A 420 11.79 -12.96 -0.14
CA GLY A 420 11.49 -11.79 -0.96
C GLY A 420 12.72 -11.33 -1.71
N GLN A 421 12.51 -10.46 -2.68
CA GLN A 421 13.55 -9.83 -3.47
C GLN A 421 13.56 -8.32 -3.20
N ASN A 422 14.75 -7.72 -3.20
CA ASN A 422 14.83 -6.28 -3.13
C ASN A 422 14.16 -5.66 -4.35
N GLY A 423 13.43 -4.59 -4.13
CA GLY A 423 12.90 -3.80 -5.21
C GLY A 423 14.01 -3.24 -6.09
N ILE A 424 13.79 -3.17 -7.37
CA ILE A 424 14.74 -2.56 -8.28
C ILE A 424 14.67 -1.03 -8.16
N GLN A 425 15.80 -0.39 -8.33
CA GLN A 425 15.85 1.06 -8.43
C GLN A 425 15.07 1.53 -9.66
N GLY A 426 14.39 2.66 -9.56
CA GLY A 426 13.73 3.29 -10.68
C GLY A 426 14.73 3.75 -11.74
N VAL A 427 14.29 3.85 -12.98
CA VAL A 427 15.11 4.42 -14.06
C VAL A 427 15.31 5.91 -13.86
N GLY A 428 16.45 6.45 -14.28
CA GLY A 428 16.69 7.89 -14.33
C GLY A 428 15.91 8.56 -15.46
N GLY A 429 15.43 9.77 -15.23
CA GLY A 429 14.84 10.60 -16.28
C GLY A 429 15.89 11.10 -17.28
N SER A 430 15.49 11.31 -18.51
CA SER A 430 16.36 11.90 -19.52
C SER A 430 16.62 13.39 -19.24
N GLY A 431 17.79 13.86 -19.59
CA GLY A 431 18.10 15.29 -19.62
C GLY A 431 17.44 15.98 -20.82
N GLY A 432 17.05 17.21 -20.66
CA GLY A 432 16.52 18.02 -21.75
C GLY A 432 17.62 18.48 -22.72
N LYS A 433 17.24 18.82 -23.91
CA LYS A 433 18.17 19.34 -24.92
C LYS A 433 18.61 20.77 -24.56
N GLY A 434 19.76 21.15 -24.99
CA GLY A 434 20.21 22.53 -25.00
C GLY A 434 19.46 23.38 -26.04
N GLY A 435 19.16 24.59 -25.74
CA GLY A 435 18.54 25.51 -26.68
C GLY A 435 19.50 26.01 -27.75
N ALA A 436 18.98 26.36 -28.89
CA ALA A 436 19.79 26.90 -29.96
C ALA A 436 20.22 28.36 -29.70
N GLY A 437 21.34 28.79 -30.12
CA GLY A 437 21.77 30.19 -30.09
C GLY A 437 20.93 31.07 -30.99
N GLY A 438 20.73 32.31 -30.59
CA GLY A 438 20.12 33.33 -31.41
C GLY A 438 21.05 33.75 -32.55
N LEU A 439 20.47 34.12 -33.65
CA LEU A 439 21.24 34.68 -34.76
C LEU A 439 21.74 36.08 -34.41
N ALA A 440 22.86 36.45 -35.00
CA ALA A 440 23.36 37.81 -34.92
C ALA A 440 22.59 38.74 -35.85
N GLY A 441 22.47 39.97 -35.43
CA GLY A 441 22.03 41.02 -36.33
C GLY A 441 23.18 41.58 -37.12
N ASP A 442 22.92 41.97 -38.35
CA ASP A 442 23.88 42.65 -39.19
C ASP A 442 24.11 44.08 -38.69
N GLY A 443 25.28 44.63 -38.85
CA GLY A 443 25.52 46.01 -38.54
C GLY A 443 24.81 46.93 -39.50
N GLY A 444 24.45 48.09 -39.02
CA GLY A 444 23.89 49.12 -39.86
C GLY A 444 24.94 49.75 -40.74
N ASN A 445 24.54 50.17 -41.89
CA ASN A 445 25.43 50.89 -42.78
C ASN A 445 25.73 52.29 -42.30
N GLY A 446 26.97 52.69 -42.33
CA GLY A 446 27.36 54.06 -42.10
C GLY A 446 26.74 54.99 -43.15
N ALA A 447 26.45 56.20 -42.77
CA ALA A 447 25.93 57.17 -43.70
C ALA A 447 27.02 57.72 -44.63
N ASN A 448 26.62 58.01 -45.84
CA ASN A 448 27.52 58.68 -46.77
C ASN A 448 27.96 60.04 -46.28
N GLY A 449 29.22 60.37 -46.37
CA GLY A 449 29.72 61.69 -46.07
C GLY A 449 29.14 62.76 -46.99
N ASN A 450 28.99 63.96 -46.45
CA ASN A 450 28.56 65.08 -47.22
C ASN A 450 29.46 66.29 -46.92
N PHE A 451 30.09 66.79 -47.91
CA PHE A 451 31.02 67.93 -47.78
C PHE A 451 30.36 69.21 -47.31
N ALA A 452 29.05 69.35 -47.34
CA ALA A 452 28.33 70.50 -46.77
C ALA A 452 28.32 70.50 -45.24
N PHE A 453 28.63 69.42 -44.58
CA PHE A 453 28.58 69.28 -43.13
C PHE A 453 29.90 68.82 -42.48
N GLY A 454 30.94 68.69 -43.27
CA GLY A 454 32.25 68.22 -42.82
C GLY A 454 33.19 67.93 -43.97
N ASP A 455 34.21 67.13 -43.69
CA ASP A 455 35.25 66.74 -44.67
C ASP A 455 34.79 65.72 -45.72
N GLY A 456 33.49 65.42 -45.74
CA GLY A 456 32.88 64.51 -46.69
C GLY A 456 33.11 63.03 -46.42
N ASN A 457 33.70 62.69 -45.31
CA ASN A 457 33.95 61.31 -44.97
C ASN A 457 32.64 60.58 -44.65
N GLY A 458 32.46 59.41 -45.24
CA GLY A 458 31.35 58.53 -44.88
C GLY A 458 31.55 57.90 -43.51
N GLY A 459 30.45 57.73 -42.81
CA GLY A 459 30.47 57.05 -41.53
C GLY A 459 30.85 55.56 -41.69
N HIS A 460 31.53 55.05 -40.73
CA HIS A 460 31.83 53.63 -40.71
C HIS A 460 30.56 52.81 -40.57
N GLY A 461 30.52 51.65 -41.18
CA GLY A 461 29.46 50.66 -40.90
C GLY A 461 29.55 50.17 -39.47
N GLY A 462 28.45 49.80 -38.92
CA GLY A 462 28.40 49.11 -37.62
C GLY A 462 29.04 47.75 -37.69
N ASN A 463 29.54 47.28 -36.63
CA ASN A 463 30.06 45.93 -36.55
C ASN A 463 28.91 44.94 -36.58
N GLY A 464 29.09 43.81 -37.18
CA GLY A 464 28.19 42.68 -37.08
C GLY A 464 28.18 42.13 -35.67
N GLY A 465 27.08 41.63 -35.28
CA GLY A 465 26.93 41.00 -34.00
C GLY A 465 27.46 39.56 -33.97
N ASN A 466 27.62 39.09 -32.84
CA ASN A 466 27.98 37.70 -32.65
C ASN A 466 26.74 36.86 -32.40
N PRO A 467 26.62 35.67 -33.00
CA PRO A 467 25.54 34.76 -32.70
C PRO A 467 25.64 34.25 -31.26
N GLY A 468 24.54 33.85 -30.72
CA GLY A 468 24.48 33.25 -29.41
C GLY A 468 25.01 31.81 -29.43
N ALA A 469 25.60 31.35 -28.36
CA ALA A 469 26.03 29.97 -28.20
C ALA A 469 24.87 29.02 -27.96
N GLY A 470 24.95 27.80 -28.41
CA GLY A 470 23.98 26.76 -28.09
C GLY A 470 24.14 26.25 -26.65
N GLY A 471 23.07 25.98 -25.97
CA GLY A 471 23.08 25.49 -24.62
C GLY A 471 23.52 24.03 -24.49
N GLN A 472 24.01 23.65 -23.34
CA GLN A 472 24.32 22.26 -23.08
C GLN A 472 23.06 21.45 -22.84
N GLY A 473 23.05 20.19 -23.22
CA GLY A 473 22.01 19.28 -22.82
C GLY A 473 22.14 18.93 -21.33
N GLY A 474 21.01 18.76 -20.67
CA GLY A 474 20.95 18.30 -19.31
C GLY A 474 21.52 16.90 -19.16
N SER A 475 22.07 16.60 -17.99
CA SER A 475 22.48 15.23 -17.67
C SER A 475 21.24 14.35 -17.49
N GLY A 476 21.35 13.08 -17.87
CA GLY A 476 20.36 12.09 -17.47
C GLY A 476 20.42 11.85 -15.96
N GLY A 477 19.30 11.55 -15.38
CA GLY A 477 19.20 11.15 -13.97
C GLY A 477 19.83 9.78 -13.74
N ALA A 478 20.36 9.56 -12.54
CA ALA A 478 20.86 8.24 -12.14
C ALA A 478 19.68 7.30 -11.87
N GLY A 479 19.88 6.02 -12.05
CA GLY A 479 18.87 5.01 -11.79
C GLY A 479 19.35 3.62 -12.19
N SER A 480 18.48 2.64 -12.11
CA SER A 480 18.77 1.28 -12.58
C SER A 480 19.22 1.28 -14.04
N THR A 481 18.62 2.12 -14.80
CA THR A 481 19.10 2.54 -16.12
C THR A 481 19.23 4.06 -16.05
N PRO A 482 20.42 4.61 -16.23
CA PRO A 482 20.57 6.06 -16.28
C PRO A 482 19.78 6.66 -17.44
N GLY A 483 19.18 7.82 -17.16
CA GLY A 483 18.52 8.59 -18.21
C GLY A 483 19.51 9.06 -19.27
N ALA A 484 19.03 9.21 -20.48
CA ALA A 484 19.84 9.73 -21.57
C ALA A 484 20.25 11.19 -21.30
N LYS A 485 21.46 11.55 -21.67
CA LYS A 485 21.90 12.93 -21.65
C LYS A 485 21.19 13.71 -22.77
N GLY A 486 20.75 14.92 -22.45
CA GLY A 486 20.20 15.82 -23.46
C GLY A 486 21.24 16.21 -24.50
N ALA A 487 20.80 16.37 -25.71
CA ALA A 487 21.66 16.85 -26.78
C ALA A 487 22.05 18.33 -26.57
N HIS A 488 23.19 18.70 -27.06
CA HIS A 488 23.56 20.10 -27.12
C HIS A 488 22.63 20.86 -28.06
N GLY A 489 22.35 22.09 -27.71
CA GLY A 489 21.65 23.02 -28.58
C GLY A 489 22.48 23.32 -29.84
N PHE A 490 21.78 23.62 -30.87
CA PHE A 490 22.44 24.04 -32.13
C PHE A 490 23.14 25.38 -31.91
N THR A 491 24.39 25.43 -32.33
CA THR A 491 25.10 26.69 -32.46
C THR A 491 24.95 27.14 -33.90
N PRO A 492 24.43 28.33 -34.15
CA PRO A 492 24.43 28.83 -35.52
C PRO A 492 25.84 28.89 -36.08
N THR A 493 26.00 28.36 -37.28
CA THR A 493 27.27 28.31 -37.99
C THR A 493 27.53 29.54 -38.81
N SER A 494 26.54 30.43 -38.92
CA SER A 494 26.71 31.73 -39.55
C SER A 494 26.60 32.83 -38.49
N GLY A 495 27.62 33.60 -38.35
CA GLY A 495 27.54 34.92 -37.78
C GLY A 495 26.82 35.85 -38.74
N GLY A 496 26.50 37.01 -38.27
CA GLY A 496 26.09 38.08 -39.19
C GLY A 496 27.21 38.36 -40.17
N ASP A 497 26.83 38.55 -41.38
CA ASP A 497 27.80 39.05 -42.36
C ASP A 497 28.42 40.32 -41.79
N GLY A 498 29.72 40.39 -41.89
CA GLY A 498 30.52 41.44 -41.30
C GLY A 498 30.08 42.84 -41.58
N GLY A 499 29.13 43.18 -41.37
CA GLY A 499 28.62 44.41 -40.95
C GLY A 499 27.94 43.97 -39.75
N ASP A 500 28.00 44.09 -38.88
CA ASP A 500 27.33 44.90 -38.44
C ASP A 500 26.53 44.65 -37.23
N GLY A 501 26.82 43.81 -36.48
CA GLY A 501 26.64 43.58 -35.14
C GLY A 501 25.30 43.27 -34.55
N GLY A 502 25.15 42.58 -33.62
CA GLY A 502 24.07 42.49 -32.71
C GLY A 502 23.87 41.26 -31.98
N ASN A 503 23.50 41.20 -30.77
CA ASN A 503 23.01 40.02 -30.17
C ASN A 503 22.79 39.91 -28.72
N GLY A 504 22.16 38.94 -28.29
CA GLY A 504 22.06 38.40 -26.98
C GLY A 504 20.84 38.81 -26.16
N GLY A 505 20.19 37.97 -25.58
CA GLY A 505 18.96 38.23 -24.99
C GLY A 505 18.61 37.74 -23.63
N ASN A 506 17.51 37.98 -23.12
CA ASN A 506 17.07 37.71 -21.78
C ASN A 506 15.78 36.92 -21.74
N SER A 507 15.72 36.09 -20.83
CA SER A 507 14.47 35.50 -20.45
C SER A 507 13.61 36.48 -19.64
N GLN A 508 12.31 36.48 -19.87
CA GLN A 508 11.36 37.27 -19.11
C GLN A 508 10.36 36.47 -18.31
N VAL A 509 10.61 35.24 -18.02
CA VAL A 509 9.57 34.38 -17.52
C VAL A 509 9.95 33.65 -16.25
N VAL A 510 8.95 33.20 -15.64
CA VAL A 510 8.84 32.64 -14.32
C VAL A 510 9.61 31.34 -14.22
N GLY A 511 10.43 31.22 -13.21
CA GLY A 511 11.03 29.97 -12.77
C GLY A 511 12.30 29.54 -13.50
N GLY A 512 12.64 30.17 -14.54
CA GLY A 512 13.80 29.76 -15.29
C GLY A 512 15.01 30.60 -15.07
N ASN A 513 16.09 29.98 -15.18
CA ASN A 513 17.31 30.69 -15.37
C ASN A 513 17.48 30.94 -16.86
N GLY A 514 17.83 32.08 -17.21
CA GLY A 514 18.25 32.37 -18.54
C GLY A 514 19.64 31.84 -18.78
N GLY A 515 19.93 31.53 -19.98
CA GLY A 515 21.25 31.14 -20.37
C GLY A 515 22.16 32.34 -20.59
N ASP A 516 23.39 32.11 -20.52
CA ASP A 516 24.39 33.10 -20.86
C ASP A 516 24.45 33.29 -22.36
N GLY A 517 24.81 34.41 -22.72
CA GLY A 517 25.03 34.76 -24.11
C GLY A 517 26.20 34.05 -24.72
N GLY A 518 26.00 33.74 -25.90
CA GLY A 518 27.08 33.24 -26.71
C GLY A 518 28.05 34.31 -27.11
N ASN A 519 29.22 33.91 -27.15
CA ASN A 519 30.20 34.67 -27.85
C ASN A 519 29.93 34.53 -29.34
N GLY A 520 29.95 35.56 -29.99
CA GLY A 520 29.80 35.54 -31.37
C GLY A 520 31.00 35.07 -32.09
N GLY A 521 30.73 34.59 -33.19
CA GLY A 521 31.76 34.23 -34.08
C GLY A 521 32.39 35.42 -34.75
N ASN A 522 33.62 35.32 -34.94
CA ASN A 522 34.25 36.10 -35.96
C ASN A 522 33.71 35.64 -37.30
N GLY A 523 33.46 36.53 -38.21
CA GLY A 523 33.12 36.14 -39.54
C GLY A 523 34.20 35.23 -40.09
N GLY A 524 33.82 34.09 -40.56
CA GLY A 524 34.72 33.23 -41.30
C GLY A 524 35.07 33.84 -42.62
N SER A 525 36.13 33.40 -43.25
CA SER A 525 36.57 33.89 -44.52
C SER A 525 35.66 33.51 -45.69
N ALA A 526 34.57 32.88 -45.50
CA ALA A 526 33.48 32.80 -46.45
C ALA A 526 32.31 33.67 -46.00
N GLY A 527 32.61 34.72 -45.31
CA GLY A 527 31.62 35.63 -44.84
C GLY A 527 30.88 35.20 -43.61
N THR A 528 31.26 34.15 -43.02
CA THR A 528 30.45 33.55 -42.02
C THR A 528 31.25 33.04 -40.86
N GLY A 529 31.87 33.93 -40.18
CA GLY A 529 32.26 33.51 -38.89
C GLY A 529 31.00 33.58 -38.11
N GLY A 530 30.70 32.86 -37.42
CA GLY A 530 29.67 33.03 -36.59
C GLY A 530 29.66 32.26 -35.50
N ASN A 531 29.27 32.55 -34.54
CA ASN A 531 29.04 31.81 -33.77
C ASN A 531 29.05 31.77 -32.40
N GLY A 532 29.08 31.18 -31.74
CA GLY A 532 28.91 30.93 -30.47
C GLY A 532 27.57 30.95 -30.22
N GLY A 533 27.02 30.77 -29.55
CA GLY A 533 26.07 30.77 -29.15
C GLY A 533 25.35 30.31 -28.29
N ARG A 534 24.92 30.28 -27.68
CA ARG A 534 23.81 30.23 -26.93
C ARG A 534 23.90 29.32 -25.79
N GLY A 535 23.67 29.68 -24.84
CA GLY A 535 23.12 28.93 -23.82
C GLY A 535 21.64 28.90 -23.86
N GLY A 536 20.99 28.35 -23.35
CA GLY A 536 19.86 28.35 -23.13
C GLY A 536 18.76 27.92 -23.02
N ASP A 537 18.13 27.33 -22.86
CA ASP A 537 16.78 27.05 -22.59
C ASP A 537 16.69 26.44 -21.24
N GLY A 538 15.92 26.73 -20.53
CA GLY A 538 15.52 26.09 -19.36
C GLY A 538 14.08 26.12 -19.28
N ALA A 539 13.47 25.60 -18.71
CA ALA A 539 12.55 25.61 -17.99
C ALA A 539 11.32 25.22 -17.63
N PHE A 540 10.66 24.66 -17.73
CA PHE A 540 9.36 24.51 -17.12
C PHE A 540 9.51 23.78 -15.81
N GLY A 541 8.77 24.07 -14.94
CA GLY A 541 8.48 23.26 -13.83
C GLY A 541 7.00 23.06 -13.73
N GLY A 542 6.47 22.11 -13.43
CA GLY A 542 5.38 21.86 -13.14
C GLY A 542 4.35 21.15 -12.76
N MET A 543 3.63 20.52 -12.94
CA MET A 543 2.32 20.15 -12.45
C MET A 543 2.37 19.07 -11.45
N SER A 544 1.60 19.25 -10.53
CA SER A 544 1.15 18.13 -9.79
C SER A 544 -0.33 18.17 -9.68
N ALA A 545 -0.93 17.14 -9.68
CA ALA A 545 -2.24 17.00 -9.15
C ALA A 545 -2.50 15.57 -8.75
N ASN A 546 -3.15 15.47 -7.73
CA ASN A 546 -4.09 14.45 -7.36
C ASN A 546 -3.70 13.64 -6.17
N ALA A 547 -4.28 13.92 -5.16
CA ALA A 547 -4.74 12.92 -4.25
C ALA A 547 -6.24 13.00 -4.23
N THR A 548 -6.89 11.93 -4.18
CA THR A 548 -8.35 11.91 -4.16
C THR A 548 -8.93 11.19 -2.98
N ASN A 549 -8.12 10.73 -2.03
CA ASN A 549 -8.64 9.94 -0.94
C ASN A 549 -7.94 10.16 0.40
N PRO A 550 -8.50 9.74 1.49
CA PRO A 550 -7.88 9.90 2.80
C PRO A 550 -6.58 9.12 2.92
N GLY A 551 -5.52 9.78 3.30
CA GLY A 551 -4.25 9.18 3.64
C GLY A 551 -3.15 9.27 2.61
N GLU A 552 -3.36 10.01 1.59
CA GLU A 552 -2.36 10.21 0.55
C GLU A 552 -1.47 11.40 0.78
N ASN A 553 -0.27 11.21 0.41
CA ASN A 553 0.64 12.31 0.18
C ASN A 553 0.52 12.74 -1.27
N GLY A 554 0.49 13.97 -1.47
CA GLY A 554 0.61 14.56 -2.77
C GLY A 554 2.04 14.93 -3.06
N PRO A 555 2.23 15.27 -4.23
CA PRO A 555 3.54 15.45 -4.80
C PRO A 555 4.26 16.71 -4.46
N ASN A 556 5.51 16.57 -4.56
CA ASN A 556 6.41 17.69 -4.66
C ASN A 556 6.42 18.21 -6.09
N GLY A 557 6.50 19.42 -6.27
CA GLY A 557 6.95 20.11 -7.45
C GLY A 557 8.30 20.66 -7.19
N ASN A 558 8.71 21.19 -7.92
CA ASN A 558 9.47 21.57 -9.00
C ASN A 558 10.57 22.47 -8.70
N PRO A 559 11.71 22.14 -8.88
CA PRO A 559 12.68 23.10 -9.34
C PRO A 559 12.47 23.41 -10.80
N GLY A 560 12.77 24.57 -11.16
CA GLY A 560 12.87 25.00 -12.51
C GLY A 560 14.24 24.81 -13.03
N GLY A 561 14.32 24.95 -14.26
CA GLY A 561 15.44 24.65 -15.04
C GLY A 561 16.64 25.46 -14.84
N ASN A 562 17.64 24.88 -15.22
CA ASN A 562 18.87 25.53 -15.57
C ASN A 562 18.91 25.65 -17.07
N GLY A 563 19.38 26.67 -17.52
CA GLY A 563 19.70 26.83 -18.87
C GLY A 563 21.15 26.88 -19.01
N GLY A 564 21.51 26.81 -20.14
CA GLY A 564 22.80 26.64 -20.49
C GLY A 564 23.62 27.78 -20.71
N ALA A 565 24.81 27.59 -20.51
CA ALA A 565 25.83 28.41 -21.07
C ALA A 565 25.84 28.27 -22.59
N GLY A 566 26.14 29.28 -23.20
CA GLY A 566 26.40 29.27 -24.60
C GLY A 566 27.80 28.88 -24.93
N GLY A 567 27.99 28.55 -26.11
CA GLY A 567 29.30 28.27 -26.65
C GLY A 567 30.05 29.50 -27.11
N ALA A 568 31.24 29.34 -27.32
CA ALA A 568 32.06 30.33 -27.99
C ALA A 568 31.85 30.23 -29.50
N GLY A 569 31.95 31.31 -30.14
CA GLY A 569 31.92 31.34 -31.58
C GLY A 569 33.22 30.91 -32.22
N GLY A 570 33.17 30.66 -33.45
CA GLY A 570 34.32 30.30 -34.22
C GLY A 570 34.93 31.37 -34.99
N ALA A 571 36.17 31.24 -35.25
CA ALA A 571 36.89 32.12 -36.12
C ALA A 571 37.10 31.44 -37.45
N GLY A 572 37.23 32.18 -38.49
CA GLY A 572 37.80 31.73 -39.73
C GLY A 572 36.88 31.28 -40.80
N LEU A 573 37.44 30.98 -41.94
CA LEU A 573 36.79 30.57 -43.16
C LEU A 573 35.82 29.48 -42.83
N ASN A 574 34.61 29.84 -42.48
CA ASN A 574 33.64 28.93 -42.03
C ASN A 574 33.84 28.42 -40.60
N GLY A 575 34.70 29.02 -39.82
CA GLY A 575 34.75 28.63 -38.43
C GLY A 575 33.45 28.95 -37.80
N GLY A 576 32.67 28.02 -37.62
CA GLY A 576 31.55 28.13 -36.79
C GLY A 576 31.89 27.58 -35.50
N ASN A 577 31.43 28.10 -34.45
CA ASN A 577 31.93 27.77 -33.41
C ASN A 577 31.23 27.79 -32.24
N GLY A 578 31.37 27.02 -31.59
CA GLY A 578 30.94 26.93 -30.36
C GLY A 578 29.54 26.68 -30.23
N GLY A 579 29.14 26.77 -29.43
CA GLY A 579 28.27 26.70 -28.70
C GLY A 579 27.16 26.12 -28.84
N ALA A 580 26.81 25.33 -28.34
CA ALA A 580 25.50 25.01 -27.97
C ALA A 580 25.57 24.68 -26.53
N GLY A 581 24.84 25.15 -25.88
CA GLY A 581 24.47 24.70 -24.62
C GLY A 581 23.01 24.57 -24.63
N GLY A 582 22.48 24.37 -23.69
CA GLY A 582 21.20 24.47 -23.41
C GLY A 582 20.31 23.51 -23.50
N ASN A 583 19.52 23.24 -23.20
CA ASN A 583 18.31 22.65 -22.79
C ASN A 583 18.53 22.07 -21.43
N GLY A 584 18.00 22.56 -20.57
CA GLY A 584 17.63 22.03 -19.35
C GLY A 584 16.29 21.46 -19.46
N GLY A 585 15.89 20.90 -18.61
CA GLY A 585 14.98 20.20 -18.37
C GLY A 585 13.69 20.30 -17.89
N LEU A 586 12.86 19.67 -18.27
CA LEU A 586 11.58 19.47 -17.70
C LEU A 586 11.77 18.98 -16.28
N GLY A 587 11.47 19.73 -15.37
CA GLY A 587 11.19 19.24 -14.06
C GLY A 587 9.83 18.61 -14.07
N GLY A 588 9.56 17.85 -13.26
CA GLY A 588 8.68 17.02 -13.25
C GLY A 588 7.50 16.88 -12.52
N PHE A 589 6.82 15.98 -12.82
CA PHE A 589 5.65 15.60 -12.15
C PHE A 589 5.97 15.14 -10.75
N GLY A 590 5.39 15.72 -9.85
CA GLY A 590 5.11 15.05 -8.61
C GLY A 590 3.88 14.20 -8.82
N GLY A 591 3.72 13.24 -8.09
CA GLY A 591 2.70 12.35 -8.31
C GLY A 591 1.82 11.98 -7.25
N ASN A 592 1.00 11.29 -7.62
CA ASN A 592 -0.12 10.80 -6.90
C ASN A 592 0.32 10.01 -5.68
N GLY A 593 -0.13 10.39 -4.60
CA GLY A 593 -0.34 9.50 -3.51
C GLY A 593 -1.67 8.80 -3.72
N ALA A 594 -1.82 7.70 -3.20
CA ALA A 594 -3.02 6.97 -3.38
C ALA A 594 -3.61 6.51 -2.08
N ALA A 595 -4.66 6.14 -2.23
CA ALA A 595 -5.70 5.70 -1.42
C ALA A 595 -5.31 4.64 -0.44
N GLY A 596 -5.53 4.94 0.78
CA GLY A 596 -5.83 3.95 1.77
C GLY A 596 -7.28 3.52 1.68
N ALA A 597 -7.57 2.34 1.98
CA ALA A 597 -8.93 1.86 1.94
C ALA A 597 -9.68 2.06 3.25
N ASN A 598 -10.94 2.11 3.11
CA ASN A 598 -11.84 2.24 4.23
C ASN A 598 -11.82 1.02 5.13
N GLY A 599 -11.84 1.24 6.40
CA GLY A 599 -12.31 0.23 7.32
C GLY A 599 -13.75 -0.14 6.99
N VAL A 600 -13.98 -1.39 6.63
CA VAL A 600 -15.31 -1.86 6.21
C VAL A 600 -16.19 -2.22 7.41
N ALA A 601 -15.63 -2.28 8.60
CA ALA A 601 -16.37 -2.62 9.81
C ALA A 601 -16.32 -1.48 10.82
N VAL A 602 -17.36 -1.40 11.63
CA VAL A 602 -17.42 -0.42 12.72
C VAL A 602 -16.22 -0.63 13.64
N GLY A 603 -15.34 0.38 13.70
CA GLY A 603 -14.12 0.32 14.52
C GLY A 603 -12.87 -0.25 13.85
N ALA A 604 -12.95 -0.70 12.64
CA ALA A 604 -11.74 -1.10 11.91
C ALA A 604 -10.89 0.12 11.53
N PRO A 605 -9.60 0.10 11.84
CA PRO A 605 -8.72 1.15 11.37
C PRO A 605 -8.64 1.13 9.85
N GLY A 606 -8.76 2.30 9.26
CA GLY A 606 -8.45 2.45 7.85
C GLY A 606 -6.96 2.33 7.60
N GLN A 607 -6.60 2.00 6.43
CA GLN A 607 -5.22 1.88 6.01
C GLN A 607 -4.60 3.22 5.66
N PRO A 608 -3.36 3.45 5.95
CA PRO A 608 -2.69 4.61 5.41
C PRO A 608 -2.66 4.55 3.90
N GLY A 609 -2.73 5.66 3.35
CA GLY A 609 -2.47 5.84 1.95
C GLY A 609 -1.00 5.98 1.67
N GLY A 610 -0.68 5.84 0.47
CA GLY A 610 0.64 5.97 -0.02
C GLY A 610 1.18 7.36 -0.05
N ALA A 611 2.43 7.49 0.15
CA ALA A 611 3.13 8.67 -0.19
C ALA A 611 3.14 8.86 -1.70
N GLY A 612 2.85 10.00 -2.11
CA GLY A 612 3.08 10.46 -3.46
C GLY A 612 4.54 10.75 -3.68
N GLY A 613 4.79 10.92 -4.88
CA GLY A 613 6.09 11.14 -5.41
C GLY A 613 6.75 12.43 -5.05
N HIS A 614 7.95 12.40 -5.08
CA HIS A 614 8.78 13.54 -5.22
C HIS A 614 8.81 13.95 -6.68
N GLY A 615 8.53 15.13 -6.95
CA GLY A 615 8.77 15.71 -8.23
C GLY A 615 10.21 16.08 -8.36
N GLY A 616 10.55 16.35 -9.52
CA GLY A 616 11.83 16.59 -9.97
C GLY A 616 12.57 17.71 -9.38
N ALA A 617 13.75 17.48 -9.22
CA ALA A 617 14.71 18.49 -9.45
C ALA A 617 14.79 18.76 -10.94
N GLY A 618 14.74 19.94 -11.30
CA GLY A 618 14.92 20.40 -12.62
C GLY A 618 16.34 20.38 -12.99
N GLY A 619 16.47 20.62 -14.17
CA GLY A 619 17.51 20.54 -14.98
C GLY A 619 18.76 21.26 -14.71
N ASN A 620 19.69 20.66 -15.16
CA ASN A 620 20.85 21.36 -15.64
C ASN A 620 20.76 21.42 -17.12
N GLY A 621 21.11 22.47 -17.58
CA GLY A 621 21.40 22.59 -18.94
C GLY A 621 22.83 22.51 -19.17
N GLY A 622 23.07 22.52 -20.36
CA GLY A 622 24.33 22.30 -20.87
C GLY A 622 25.28 23.47 -20.85
N ALA A 623 26.50 23.18 -20.79
CA ALA A 623 27.54 24.09 -21.25
C ALA A 623 27.63 24.10 -22.76
N GLY A 624 27.96 25.19 -23.27
CA GLY A 624 28.19 25.33 -24.66
C GLY A 624 29.45 24.59 -25.14
N GLY A 625 29.41 24.26 -26.36
CA GLY A 625 30.59 23.72 -27.03
C GLY A 625 31.63 24.80 -27.27
N ASN A 626 32.85 24.37 -27.38
CA ASN A 626 33.88 25.21 -27.88
C ASN A 626 33.73 25.39 -29.40
N GLY A 627 34.07 26.56 -29.85
CA GLY A 627 34.05 26.83 -31.25
C GLY A 627 35.09 26.08 -32.04
N GLY A 628 34.76 25.86 -33.27
CA GLY A 628 35.71 25.33 -34.21
C GLY A 628 36.71 26.39 -34.63
N GLN A 629 37.87 25.96 -34.93
CA GLN A 629 38.84 26.84 -35.59
C GLN A 629 38.69 26.68 -37.08
N GLY A 630 38.51 27.76 -37.75
CA GLY A 630 38.56 27.76 -39.18
C GLY A 630 40.00 27.66 -39.68
N VAL A 631 40.17 27.24 -40.89
CA VAL A 631 41.46 27.15 -41.56
C VAL A 631 41.55 28.26 -42.62
#